data_314c1322a649c0ce481a97964a7cc5e9
#
_entry.id   314c1322a649c0ce481a97964a7cc5e9
#
_cell.length_a   1.000
_cell.length_b   1.000
_cell.length_c   1.000
_cell.angle_alpha   90.00
_cell.angle_beta   90.00
_cell.angle_gamma   90.00
#
_symmetry.space_group_name_H-M   'P 1'
#
loop_
_entity.id
_entity.type
_entity.pdbx_description
1 polymer ?
#
loop_
_entity_poly.entity_id
_entity_poly.type
_entity_poly.pdbx_seq_one_letter_code
_entity_poly.pdbx_strand_id
1 'polypeptide(L)'
;MSDARTYSSDVAFTPAVKAIQVVKGSREIYEERGDWHTEVDENLAAFLADTNSFYLATASGTGQPYIQHRGGPKGFIKVLDKNTIAFADYRGNRQYITLGNLSENPKAYIFVMDYVHRRRVKIWGEARVIADDPALIQSLMPKGYKARPEQVILFRISAWDTNCPQHIPQKFDAADVATALAARDERIEELEAELAKLRGEPKPAA
;
A
#
# COMPACT_ATOMS: atom_id res chain seq x y z
N MET A 1 -7.07 -39.28 12.75
CA MET A 1 -6.37 -38.20 12.03
C MET A 1 -6.94 -36.91 12.58
N SER A 2 -6.22 -36.16 13.40
CA SER A 2 -6.72 -34.90 13.91
C SER A 2 -6.82 -33.94 12.73
N ASP A 3 -8.01 -33.40 12.53
CA ASP A 3 -8.23 -32.32 11.57
C ASP A 3 -7.29 -31.17 11.97
N ALA A 4 -6.20 -31.00 11.21
CA ALA A 4 -5.25 -29.94 11.49
C ALA A 4 -5.96 -28.61 11.26
N ARG A 5 -6.14 -27.82 12.31
CA ARG A 5 -6.75 -26.49 12.22
C ARG A 5 -6.06 -25.68 11.12
N THR A 6 -6.83 -25.19 10.15
CA THR A 6 -6.36 -24.32 9.08
C THR A 6 -6.47 -22.87 9.53
N TYR A 7 -5.40 -22.11 9.40
CA TYR A 7 -5.33 -20.69 9.75
C TYR A 7 -5.31 -19.84 8.49
N SER A 8 -5.86 -18.63 8.55
CA SER A 8 -5.76 -17.66 7.45
C SER A 8 -4.29 -17.32 7.11
N SER A 9 -3.40 -17.37 8.09
CA SER A 9 -1.94 -17.21 7.91
C SER A 9 -1.28 -18.34 7.09
N ASP A 10 -1.97 -19.47 6.86
CA ASP A 10 -1.45 -20.58 6.06
C ASP A 10 -1.29 -20.22 4.57
N VAL A 11 -1.89 -19.12 4.12
CA VAL A 11 -1.58 -18.54 2.81
C VAL A 11 -0.07 -18.25 2.64
N ALA A 12 0.64 -17.94 3.72
CA ALA A 12 2.07 -17.68 3.75
C ALA A 12 2.87 -18.71 4.57
N PHE A 13 2.26 -19.31 5.58
CA PHE A 13 2.91 -20.31 6.44
C PHE A 13 2.74 -21.71 5.89
N THR A 14 3.43 -21.96 4.77
CA THR A 14 3.51 -23.30 4.18
C THR A 14 4.08 -24.31 5.17
N PRO A 15 3.93 -25.64 4.94
CA PRO A 15 4.55 -26.65 5.77
C PRO A 15 6.07 -26.44 5.97
N ALA A 16 6.77 -26.01 4.92
CA ALA A 16 8.20 -25.70 4.99
C ALA A 16 8.50 -24.52 5.91
N VAL A 17 7.67 -23.45 5.84
CA VAL A 17 7.81 -22.29 6.74
C VAL A 17 7.54 -22.70 8.17
N LYS A 18 6.46 -23.46 8.43
CA LYS A 18 6.14 -23.96 9.77
C LYS A 18 7.26 -24.82 10.36
N ALA A 19 7.88 -25.69 9.56
CA ALA A 19 9.03 -26.49 9.98
C ALA A 19 10.23 -25.61 10.40
N ILE A 20 10.52 -24.55 9.64
CA ILE A 20 11.59 -23.60 9.99
C ILE A 20 11.24 -22.84 11.27
N GLN A 21 9.99 -22.44 11.44
CA GLN A 21 9.52 -21.76 12.67
C GLN A 21 9.73 -22.63 13.91
N VAL A 22 9.49 -23.95 13.81
CA VAL A 22 9.77 -24.91 14.89
C VAL A 22 11.26 -24.90 15.22
N VAL A 23 12.13 -25.08 14.22
CA VAL A 23 13.59 -25.11 14.42
C VAL A 23 14.11 -23.79 15.02
N LYS A 24 13.51 -22.65 14.65
CA LYS A 24 13.89 -21.31 15.14
C LYS A 24 13.18 -20.90 16.43
N GLY A 25 12.29 -21.73 16.99
CA GLY A 25 11.58 -21.47 18.24
C GLY A 25 10.52 -20.37 18.17
N SER A 26 9.98 -20.09 16.98
CA SER A 26 8.94 -19.06 16.79
C SER A 26 7.55 -19.63 16.49
N ARG A 27 7.40 -20.96 16.37
CA ARG A 27 6.12 -21.58 15.96
C ARG A 27 5.01 -21.31 16.96
N GLU A 28 5.26 -21.51 18.24
CA GLU A 28 4.28 -21.31 19.33
C GLU A 28 3.73 -19.87 19.33
N ILE A 29 4.60 -18.87 19.14
CA ILE A 29 4.21 -17.46 19.09
C ILE A 29 3.17 -17.21 17.98
N TYR A 30 3.33 -17.85 16.81
CA TYR A 30 2.40 -17.68 15.69
C TYR A 30 1.13 -18.51 15.83
N GLU A 31 1.16 -19.61 16.57
CA GLU A 31 -0.04 -20.38 16.93
C GLU A 31 -0.90 -19.64 17.98
N GLU A 32 -0.27 -19.03 18.97
CA GLU A 32 -0.95 -18.22 19.99
C GLU A 32 -1.57 -16.95 19.40
N ARG A 33 -0.92 -16.30 18.42
CA ARG A 33 -1.46 -15.11 17.73
C ARG A 33 -2.73 -15.41 16.93
N GLY A 34 -2.94 -16.66 16.55
CA GLY A 34 -4.13 -17.09 15.83
C GLY A 34 -4.17 -16.64 14.36
N ASP A 35 -5.39 -16.41 13.89
CA ASP A 35 -5.65 -16.06 12.49
C ASP A 35 -5.25 -14.62 12.16
N TRP A 36 -4.78 -14.43 10.93
CA TRP A 36 -4.66 -13.11 10.33
C TRP A 36 -6.03 -12.59 9.89
N HIS A 37 -6.12 -11.28 9.72
CA HIS A 37 -7.35 -10.65 9.24
C HIS A 37 -7.68 -11.12 7.82
N THR A 38 -8.96 -11.38 7.56
CA THR A 38 -9.44 -11.80 6.23
C THR A 38 -10.39 -10.78 5.60
N GLU A 39 -10.85 -9.82 6.37
CA GLU A 39 -11.74 -8.73 5.94
C GLU A 39 -11.06 -7.38 6.11
N VAL A 40 -11.43 -6.42 5.29
CA VAL A 40 -11.03 -5.02 5.42
C VAL A 40 -11.76 -4.43 6.62
N ASP A 41 -11.02 -4.10 7.65
CA ASP A 41 -11.52 -3.33 8.78
C ASP A 41 -11.33 -1.82 8.57
N GLU A 42 -11.81 -1.02 9.50
CA GLU A 42 -11.70 0.45 9.45
C GLU A 42 -10.24 0.92 9.39
N ASN A 43 -9.32 0.22 10.07
CA ASN A 43 -7.91 0.58 10.10
C ASN A 43 -7.24 0.34 8.74
N LEU A 44 -7.50 -0.82 8.12
CA LEU A 44 -6.98 -1.12 6.79
C LEU A 44 -7.61 -0.17 5.75
N ALA A 45 -8.91 0.10 5.84
CA ALA A 45 -9.59 1.02 4.94
C ALA A 45 -8.98 2.44 5.00
N ALA A 46 -8.77 2.98 6.21
CA ALA A 46 -8.13 4.27 6.41
C ALA A 46 -6.69 4.28 5.89
N PHE A 47 -5.92 3.22 6.15
CA PHE A 47 -4.55 3.07 5.66
C PHE A 47 -4.49 3.07 4.12
N LEU A 48 -5.37 2.33 3.45
CA LEU A 48 -5.44 2.29 1.99
C LEU A 48 -5.91 3.62 1.39
N ALA A 49 -6.82 4.33 2.06
CA ALA A 49 -7.29 5.64 1.63
C ALA A 49 -6.20 6.72 1.65
N ASP A 50 -5.22 6.61 2.56
CA ASP A 50 -4.06 7.52 2.63
C ASP A 50 -2.86 7.07 1.79
N THR A 51 -2.95 5.89 1.17
CA THR A 51 -1.88 5.32 0.35
C THR A 51 -1.82 5.96 -1.02
N ASN A 52 -0.62 6.35 -1.46
CA ASN A 52 -0.33 6.88 -2.81
C ASN A 52 0.49 5.92 -3.68
N SER A 53 1.00 4.83 -3.11
CA SER A 53 1.74 3.80 -3.85
C SER A 53 1.82 2.47 -3.11
N PHE A 54 1.98 1.39 -3.86
CA PHE A 54 2.22 0.06 -3.33
C PHE A 54 2.99 -0.81 -4.34
N TYR A 55 3.40 -1.98 -3.91
CA TYR A 55 4.02 -3.00 -4.76
C TYR A 55 3.05 -4.16 -4.95
N LEU A 56 2.79 -4.51 -6.22
CA LEU A 56 2.00 -5.68 -6.60
C LEU A 56 2.94 -6.78 -7.07
N ALA A 57 2.96 -7.89 -6.35
CA ALA A 57 3.68 -9.09 -6.75
C ALA A 57 2.71 -10.10 -7.38
N THR A 58 3.17 -10.71 -8.47
CA THR A 58 2.50 -11.78 -9.21
C THR A 58 3.52 -12.84 -9.59
N ALA A 59 3.08 -14.00 -10.05
CA ALA A 59 3.97 -15.03 -10.58
C ALA A 59 3.35 -15.64 -11.84
N SER A 60 4.20 -16.02 -12.81
CA SER A 60 3.77 -16.76 -13.99
C SER A 60 3.19 -18.13 -13.61
N GLY A 61 2.57 -18.82 -14.54
CA GLY A 61 2.11 -20.21 -14.37
C GLY A 61 3.23 -21.17 -13.99
N THR A 62 4.49 -20.86 -14.35
CA THR A 62 5.67 -21.63 -13.95
C THR A 62 6.28 -21.21 -12.61
N GLY A 63 5.70 -20.21 -11.96
CA GLY A 63 6.15 -19.74 -10.63
C GLY A 63 7.23 -18.65 -10.66
N GLN A 64 7.63 -18.12 -11.83
CA GLN A 64 8.58 -17.00 -11.89
C GLN A 64 7.96 -15.75 -11.24
N PRO A 65 8.54 -15.23 -10.14
CA PRO A 65 8.00 -14.06 -9.46
C PRO A 65 8.27 -12.78 -10.23
N TYR A 66 7.34 -11.85 -10.12
CA TYR A 66 7.45 -10.49 -10.64
C TYR A 66 6.85 -9.50 -9.64
N ILE A 67 7.44 -8.33 -9.53
CA ILE A 67 6.94 -7.25 -8.69
C ILE A 67 6.89 -5.95 -9.48
N GLN A 68 5.81 -5.19 -9.35
CA GLN A 68 5.63 -3.91 -10.00
C GLN A 68 5.14 -2.85 -9.00
N HIS A 69 5.76 -1.67 -9.06
CA HIS A 69 5.26 -0.49 -8.36
C HIS A 69 3.96 -0.01 -9.01
N ARG A 70 2.97 0.30 -8.17
CA ARG A 70 1.71 0.94 -8.54
C ARG A 70 1.57 2.23 -7.76
N GLY A 71 1.18 3.31 -8.42
CA GLY A 71 1.05 4.61 -7.77
C GLY A 71 -0.10 5.42 -8.35
N GLY A 72 -0.58 6.35 -7.54
CA GLY A 72 -1.66 7.27 -7.86
C GLY A 72 -1.84 8.30 -6.75
N PRO A 73 -2.78 9.23 -6.86
CA PRO A 73 -3.11 10.11 -5.75
C PRO A 73 -3.67 9.31 -4.58
N LYS A 74 -3.56 9.82 -3.37
CA LYS A 74 -4.16 9.20 -2.18
C LYS A 74 -5.60 8.78 -2.45
N GLY A 75 -5.96 7.59 -1.99
CA GLY A 75 -7.27 7.01 -2.22
C GLY A 75 -7.51 6.44 -3.64
N PHE A 76 -6.44 6.21 -4.44
CA PHE A 76 -6.60 5.52 -5.72
C PHE A 76 -6.93 4.04 -5.58
N ILE A 77 -6.63 3.43 -4.43
CA ILE A 77 -7.11 2.09 -4.06
C ILE A 77 -8.50 2.24 -3.45
N LYS A 78 -9.47 1.50 -3.96
CA LYS A 78 -10.85 1.53 -3.48
C LYS A 78 -11.19 0.23 -2.78
N VAL A 79 -11.79 0.33 -1.61
CA VAL A 79 -12.45 -0.79 -0.94
C VAL A 79 -13.85 -0.91 -1.54
N LEU A 80 -14.14 -2.04 -2.18
CA LEU A 80 -15.45 -2.28 -2.80
C LEU A 80 -16.40 -3.01 -1.86
N ASP A 81 -15.86 -3.92 -1.09
CA ASP A 81 -16.57 -4.67 -0.05
C ASP A 81 -15.58 -5.17 1.02
N LYS A 82 -16.05 -5.98 1.96
CA LYS A 82 -15.25 -6.50 3.07
C LYS A 82 -14.00 -7.29 2.65
N ASN A 83 -13.98 -7.86 1.46
CA ASN A 83 -12.90 -8.74 1.01
C ASN A 83 -12.28 -8.30 -0.32
N THR A 84 -12.79 -7.22 -0.92
CA THR A 84 -12.38 -6.81 -2.27
C THR A 84 -11.89 -5.37 -2.29
N ILE A 85 -10.68 -5.21 -2.79
CA ILE A 85 -10.14 -3.90 -3.15
C ILE A 85 -9.93 -3.83 -4.67
N ALA A 86 -9.94 -2.63 -5.22
CA ALA A 86 -9.75 -2.41 -6.64
C ALA A 86 -9.00 -1.12 -6.92
N PHE A 87 -8.36 -1.07 -8.06
CA PHE A 87 -7.73 0.15 -8.57
C PHE A 87 -7.72 0.15 -10.10
N ALA A 88 -7.76 1.34 -10.67
CA ALA A 88 -7.57 1.51 -12.10
C ALA A 88 -6.11 1.23 -12.46
N ASP A 89 -5.87 0.39 -13.45
CA ASP A 89 -4.55 0.08 -13.97
C ASP A 89 -4.21 1.08 -15.08
N TYR A 90 -3.26 1.96 -14.81
CA TYR A 90 -2.89 3.04 -15.72
C TYR A 90 -1.91 2.56 -16.77
N ARG A 91 -2.03 3.11 -17.97
CA ARG A 91 -1.11 2.88 -19.07
C ARG A 91 0.32 3.25 -18.66
N GLY A 92 1.21 2.27 -18.67
CA GLY A 92 2.62 2.40 -18.34
C GLY A 92 3.52 2.03 -19.53
N ASN A 93 4.60 1.30 -19.26
CA ASN A 93 5.60 0.86 -20.23
C ASN A 93 5.11 -0.26 -21.20
N ARG A 94 3.90 -0.75 -21.02
CA ARG A 94 3.21 -1.75 -21.86
C ARG A 94 3.92 -3.10 -21.97
N GLN A 95 4.71 -3.48 -20.99
CA GLN A 95 5.28 -4.84 -20.92
C GLN A 95 4.24 -5.91 -20.59
N TYR A 96 3.12 -5.52 -19.96
CA TYR A 96 1.98 -6.38 -19.63
C TYR A 96 2.30 -7.65 -18.83
N ILE A 97 3.45 -7.70 -18.14
CA ILE A 97 3.89 -8.88 -17.38
C ILE A 97 2.86 -9.23 -16.30
N THR A 98 2.37 -8.24 -15.55
CA THR A 98 1.31 -8.47 -14.53
C THR A 98 0.08 -9.12 -15.15
N LEU A 99 -0.36 -8.67 -16.31
CA LEU A 99 -1.56 -9.20 -16.98
C LEU A 99 -1.34 -10.63 -17.45
N GLY A 100 -0.19 -10.89 -18.08
CA GLY A 100 0.18 -12.24 -18.48
C GLY A 100 0.21 -13.19 -17.28
N ASN A 101 0.87 -12.79 -16.19
CA ASN A 101 0.90 -13.60 -14.97
C ASN A 101 -0.51 -13.89 -14.44
N LEU A 102 -1.36 -12.85 -14.32
CA LEU A 102 -2.72 -13.01 -13.77
C LEU A 102 -3.65 -13.83 -14.67
N SER A 103 -3.38 -13.95 -15.96
CA SER A 103 -4.13 -14.83 -16.85
C SER A 103 -3.84 -16.32 -16.64
N GLU A 104 -2.66 -16.64 -16.10
CA GLU A 104 -2.21 -18.01 -15.82
C GLU A 104 -2.33 -18.36 -14.33
N ASN A 105 -2.09 -17.39 -13.44
CA ASN A 105 -2.03 -17.60 -12.00
C ASN A 105 -2.65 -16.39 -11.28
N PRO A 106 -3.84 -16.53 -10.69
CA PRO A 106 -4.51 -15.41 -10.03
C PRO A 106 -3.86 -15.00 -8.71
N LYS A 107 -2.98 -15.84 -8.13
CA LYS A 107 -2.34 -15.53 -6.85
C LYS A 107 -1.49 -14.29 -6.94
N ALA A 108 -1.77 -13.35 -6.05
CA ALA A 108 -1.08 -12.08 -6.02
C ALA A 108 -0.85 -11.61 -4.57
N TYR A 109 0.08 -10.69 -4.43
CA TYR A 109 0.45 -10.14 -3.14
C TYR A 109 0.64 -8.64 -3.25
N ILE A 110 0.05 -7.90 -2.33
CA ILE A 110 0.20 -6.45 -2.22
C ILE A 110 1.05 -6.13 -0.98
N PHE A 111 2.07 -5.30 -1.20
CA PHE A 111 2.92 -4.79 -0.14
C PHE A 111 2.85 -3.27 -0.12
N VAL A 112 2.31 -2.73 0.98
CA VAL A 112 2.11 -1.29 1.15
C VAL A 112 3.04 -0.76 2.21
N MET A 113 3.71 0.36 1.92
CA MET A 113 4.63 1.04 2.84
C MET A 113 4.10 2.42 3.20
N ASP A 114 4.00 2.69 4.50
CA ASP A 114 3.86 4.02 5.06
C ASP A 114 5.20 4.38 5.72
N TYR A 115 6.03 5.10 4.96
CA TYR A 115 7.35 5.51 5.43
C TYR A 115 7.28 6.62 6.49
N VAL A 116 6.24 7.44 6.47
CA VAL A 116 6.06 8.54 7.42
C VAL A 116 5.88 7.98 8.83
N HIS A 117 5.01 6.98 8.99
CA HIS A 117 4.71 6.36 10.28
C HIS A 117 5.47 5.05 10.50
N ARG A 118 6.37 4.66 9.59
CA ARG A 118 7.15 3.42 9.63
C ARG A 118 6.25 2.17 9.79
N ARG A 119 5.18 2.12 9.01
CA ARG A 119 4.23 1.00 8.98
C ARG A 119 4.27 0.31 7.63
N ARG A 120 3.94 -0.96 7.62
CA ARG A 120 3.74 -1.72 6.40
C ARG A 120 2.60 -2.72 6.56
N VAL A 121 1.87 -2.91 5.48
CA VAL A 121 0.79 -3.87 5.39
C VAL A 121 1.12 -4.86 4.28
N LYS A 122 0.87 -6.14 4.58
CA LYS A 122 1.01 -7.27 3.68
C LYS A 122 -0.37 -7.82 3.41
N ILE A 123 -0.75 -7.96 2.14
CA ILE A 123 -2.06 -8.45 1.75
C ILE A 123 -1.87 -9.58 0.73
N TRP A 124 -2.30 -10.77 1.08
CA TRP A 124 -2.33 -11.94 0.20
C TRP A 124 -3.71 -12.12 -0.37
N GLY A 125 -3.79 -12.57 -1.61
CA GLY A 125 -5.07 -12.82 -2.24
C GLY A 125 -4.95 -13.26 -3.67
N GLU A 126 -6.05 -13.09 -4.38
CA GLU A 126 -6.17 -13.38 -5.81
C GLU A 126 -6.59 -12.12 -6.55
N ALA A 127 -5.96 -11.87 -7.69
CA ALA A 127 -6.26 -10.73 -8.51
C ALA A 127 -6.81 -11.17 -9.89
N ARG A 128 -7.68 -10.34 -10.45
CA ARG A 128 -8.18 -10.50 -11.81
C ARG A 128 -8.26 -9.16 -12.51
N VAL A 129 -8.10 -9.22 -13.83
CA VAL A 129 -8.18 -8.04 -14.70
C VAL A 129 -9.59 -7.92 -15.27
N ILE A 130 -10.15 -6.71 -15.25
CA ILE A 130 -11.43 -6.36 -15.89
C ILE A 130 -11.12 -5.28 -16.93
N ALA A 131 -11.18 -5.65 -18.20
CA ALA A 131 -10.88 -4.75 -19.32
C ALA A 131 -12.13 -4.11 -19.92
N ASP A 132 -13.25 -4.84 -19.95
CA ASP A 132 -14.44 -4.50 -20.73
C ASP A 132 -15.56 -3.87 -19.88
N ASP A 133 -15.19 -3.06 -18.86
CA ASP A 133 -16.15 -2.34 -18.03
C ASP A 133 -15.74 -0.86 -17.89
N PRO A 134 -16.08 -0.01 -18.88
CA PRO A 134 -15.76 1.41 -18.83
C PRO A 134 -16.39 2.14 -17.65
N ALA A 135 -17.55 1.71 -17.17
CA ALA A 135 -18.24 2.31 -16.03
C ALA A 135 -17.46 2.06 -14.73
N LEU A 136 -17.01 0.80 -14.52
CA LEU A 136 -16.18 0.43 -13.40
C LEU A 136 -14.82 1.18 -13.47
N ILE A 137 -14.18 1.18 -14.62
CA ILE A 137 -12.92 1.91 -14.82
C ILE A 137 -13.08 3.38 -14.40
N GLN A 138 -14.14 4.04 -14.89
CA GLN A 138 -14.39 5.45 -14.58
C GLN A 138 -14.71 5.68 -13.10
N SER A 139 -15.43 4.77 -12.45
CA SER A 139 -15.78 4.88 -11.02
C SER A 139 -14.56 4.79 -10.10
N LEU A 140 -13.51 4.11 -10.53
CA LEU A 140 -12.26 3.93 -9.78
C LEU A 140 -11.23 5.04 -10.06
N MET A 141 -11.46 5.88 -11.07
CA MET A 141 -10.55 6.99 -11.35
C MET A 141 -10.59 8.05 -10.24
N PRO A 142 -9.44 8.43 -9.68
CA PRO A 142 -9.38 9.55 -8.77
C PRO A 142 -9.80 10.84 -9.45
N LYS A 143 -10.61 11.65 -8.77
CA LYS A 143 -11.14 12.89 -9.29
C LYS A 143 -10.02 13.86 -9.70
N GLY A 144 -10.05 14.33 -10.94
CA GLY A 144 -9.07 15.27 -11.48
C GLY A 144 -7.71 14.65 -11.86
N TYR A 145 -7.51 13.37 -11.68
CA TYR A 145 -6.26 12.70 -12.07
C TYR A 145 -6.24 12.40 -13.57
N LYS A 146 -5.19 12.88 -14.26
CA LYS A 146 -5.11 12.83 -15.74
C LYS A 146 -4.50 11.56 -16.32
N ALA A 147 -4.20 10.53 -15.50
CA ALA A 147 -3.68 9.27 -16.00
C ALA A 147 -4.72 8.59 -16.92
N ARG A 148 -4.23 7.84 -17.92
CA ARG A 148 -5.07 7.07 -18.83
C ARG A 148 -5.25 5.65 -18.25
N PRO A 149 -6.43 5.27 -17.80
CA PRO A 149 -6.70 3.89 -17.39
C PRO A 149 -6.82 2.99 -18.62
N GLU A 150 -6.37 1.75 -18.53
CA GLU A 150 -6.55 0.73 -19.56
C GLU A 150 -7.57 -0.33 -19.09
N GLN A 151 -7.58 -0.63 -17.78
CA GLN A 151 -8.40 -1.67 -17.17
C GLN A 151 -8.49 -1.48 -15.66
N VAL A 152 -9.14 -2.39 -14.98
CA VAL A 152 -9.21 -2.48 -13.52
C VAL A 152 -8.52 -3.76 -13.07
N ILE A 153 -7.79 -3.68 -11.98
CA ILE A 153 -7.38 -4.86 -11.23
C ILE A 153 -8.27 -4.95 -9.99
N LEU A 154 -9.05 -6.04 -9.91
CA LEU A 154 -9.77 -6.45 -8.71
C LEU A 154 -8.88 -7.39 -7.91
N PHE A 155 -8.77 -7.14 -6.61
CA PHE A 155 -7.98 -7.97 -5.71
C PHE A 155 -8.88 -8.47 -4.57
N ARG A 156 -9.11 -9.79 -4.52
CA ARG A 156 -9.83 -10.45 -3.44
C ARG A 156 -8.84 -10.86 -2.35
N ILE A 157 -9.04 -10.33 -1.16
CA ILE A 157 -8.19 -10.56 0.00
C ILE A 157 -8.44 -11.96 0.55
N SER A 158 -7.37 -12.73 0.75
CA SER A 158 -7.38 -14.00 1.47
C SER A 158 -6.94 -13.82 2.92
N ALA A 159 -5.91 -12.99 3.14
CA ALA A 159 -5.44 -12.60 4.47
C ALA A 159 -4.61 -11.32 4.38
N TRP A 160 -4.52 -10.58 5.48
CA TRP A 160 -3.60 -9.47 5.63
C TRP A 160 -3.05 -9.38 7.05
N ASP A 161 -1.88 -8.78 7.18
CA ASP A 161 -1.16 -8.61 8.44
C ASP A 161 -0.30 -7.34 8.41
N THR A 162 -0.05 -6.78 9.58
CA THR A 162 0.85 -5.65 9.77
C THR A 162 2.18 -6.12 10.36
N ASN A 163 3.26 -5.43 10.07
CA ASN A 163 4.57 -5.77 10.63
C ASN A 163 5.09 -4.71 11.59
N CYS A 164 5.98 -5.18 12.49
CA CYS A 164 6.78 -4.35 13.36
C CYS A 164 7.51 -3.24 12.57
N PRO A 165 7.61 -2.00 13.11
CA PRO A 165 8.26 -0.86 12.47
C PRO A 165 9.78 -0.96 12.39
N GLN A 166 10.39 -2.01 12.94
CA GLN A 166 11.85 -2.19 12.94
C GLN A 166 12.44 -2.10 11.53
N HIS A 167 13.56 -1.39 11.42
CA HIS A 167 14.34 -1.24 10.19
C HIS A 167 13.61 -0.55 9.02
N ILE A 168 12.47 0.12 9.25
CA ILE A 168 11.82 0.96 8.25
C ILE A 168 12.41 2.37 8.35
N PRO A 169 13.13 2.88 7.32
CA PRO A 169 13.59 4.24 7.31
C PRO A 169 12.40 5.20 7.23
N GLN A 170 12.45 6.31 7.95
CA GLN A 170 11.43 7.35 7.84
C GLN A 170 11.69 8.20 6.59
N LYS A 171 10.64 8.47 5.82
CA LYS A 171 10.67 9.32 4.62
C LYS A 171 9.40 10.16 4.61
N PHE A 172 9.50 11.36 4.04
CA PHE A 172 8.39 12.30 3.92
C PHE A 172 8.18 12.66 2.46
N ASP A 173 6.94 12.92 2.08
CA ASP A 173 6.62 13.40 0.75
C ASP A 173 7.16 14.83 0.58
N ALA A 174 7.72 15.13 -0.60
CA ALA A 174 8.33 16.43 -0.88
C ALA A 174 7.33 17.60 -0.71
N ALA A 175 6.05 17.38 -1.03
CA ALA A 175 5.00 18.38 -0.85
C ALA A 175 4.76 18.72 0.63
N ASP A 176 4.76 17.71 1.51
CA ASP A 176 4.58 17.91 2.96
C ASP A 176 5.78 18.66 3.55
N VAL A 177 6.99 18.31 3.11
CA VAL A 177 8.22 19.02 3.52
C VAL A 177 8.18 20.46 3.03
N ALA A 178 7.80 20.72 1.78
CA ALA A 178 7.70 22.08 1.23
C ALA A 178 6.68 22.92 2.03
N THR A 179 5.53 22.35 2.36
CA THR A 179 4.52 23.04 3.19
C THR A 179 5.06 23.38 4.58
N ALA A 180 5.78 22.45 5.22
CA ALA A 180 6.36 22.67 6.53
C ALA A 180 7.49 23.72 6.51
N LEU A 181 8.26 23.79 5.42
CA LEU A 181 9.30 24.82 5.25
C LEU A 181 8.66 26.19 5.02
N ALA A 182 7.68 26.31 4.14
CA ALA A 182 6.97 27.58 3.87
C ALA A 182 6.38 28.19 5.16
N ALA A 183 5.76 27.38 6.01
CA ALA A 183 5.24 27.84 7.31
C ALA A 183 6.34 28.35 8.26
N ARG A 184 7.53 27.77 8.17
CA ARG A 184 8.71 28.24 8.95
C ARG A 184 9.29 29.52 8.39
N ASP A 185 9.37 29.64 7.08
CA ASP A 185 9.85 30.87 6.41
C ASP A 185 8.93 32.05 6.74
N GLU A 186 7.62 31.86 6.69
CA GLU A 186 6.64 32.86 7.12
C GLU A 186 6.86 33.30 8.59
N ARG A 187 7.11 32.33 9.48
CA ARG A 187 7.38 32.64 10.89
C ARG A 187 8.70 33.37 11.09
N ILE A 188 9.71 33.08 10.28
CA ILE A 188 11.01 33.79 10.30
C ILE A 188 10.80 35.26 9.89
N GLU A 189 10.07 35.48 8.78
CA GLU A 189 9.75 36.84 8.30
C GLU A 189 9.00 37.66 9.35
N GLU A 190 8.02 37.05 10.05
CA GLU A 190 7.28 37.71 11.14
C GLU A 190 8.25 38.12 12.28
N LEU A 191 9.12 37.19 12.71
CA LEU A 191 10.06 37.42 13.79
C LEU A 191 11.11 38.48 13.42
N GLU A 192 11.60 38.51 12.20
CA GLU A 192 12.52 39.52 11.68
C GLU A 192 11.86 40.89 11.66
N ALA A 193 10.57 40.96 11.24
CA ALA A 193 9.82 42.22 11.29
C ALA A 193 9.60 42.73 12.73
N GLU A 194 9.32 41.84 13.68
CA GLU A 194 9.24 42.21 15.11
C GLU A 194 10.57 42.71 15.66
N LEU A 195 11.69 42.04 15.33
CA LEU A 195 13.03 42.44 15.74
C LEU A 195 13.41 43.82 15.16
N ALA A 196 13.13 44.08 13.88
CA ALA A 196 13.39 45.38 13.25
C ALA A 196 12.63 46.50 13.97
N LYS A 197 11.35 46.27 14.33
CA LYS A 197 10.57 47.25 15.14
C LYS A 197 11.19 47.51 16.50
N LEU A 198 11.65 46.48 17.20
CA LEU A 198 12.25 46.63 18.52
C LEU A 198 13.59 47.34 18.45
N ARG A 199 14.36 47.21 17.38
CA ARG A 199 15.65 47.86 17.13
C ARG A 199 15.53 49.27 16.57
N GLY A 200 14.31 49.71 16.19
CA GLY A 200 14.08 51.00 15.52
C GLY A 200 14.64 51.06 14.08
N GLU A 201 14.83 49.91 13.46
CA GLU A 201 15.33 49.77 12.09
C GLU A 201 14.16 49.86 11.06
N PRO A 202 14.40 50.46 9.87
CA PRO A 202 13.38 50.46 8.82
C PRO A 202 13.08 49.05 8.36
N LYS A 203 11.79 48.77 7.99
CA LYS A 203 11.34 47.46 7.47
C LYS A 203 12.24 47.04 6.31
N PRO A 204 12.76 45.80 6.27
CA PRO A 204 13.51 45.29 5.12
C PRO A 204 12.66 45.42 3.86
N ALA A 205 13.26 45.89 2.77
CA ALA A 205 12.62 45.96 1.49
C ALA A 205 12.32 44.53 0.98
N ALA A 206 11.10 44.29 0.54
CA ALA A 206 10.64 43.02 -0.01
C ALA A 206 11.33 42.69 -1.34
#